data_88c2ef52cdef614ed8cb83fe52f94ba9
#
_entry.id   88c2ef52cdef614ed8cb83fe52f94ba9
#
_cell.length_a   1.000
_cell.length_b   1.000
_cell.length_c   1.000
_cell.angle_alpha   90.00
_cell.angle_beta   90.00
_cell.angle_gamma   90.00
#
_symmetry.space_group_name_H-M   'P 1'
#
loop_
_entity.id
_entity.type
_entity.pdbx_description
1 polymer ?
#
loop_
_entity_poly.entity_id
_entity_poly.type
_entity_poly.pdbx_seq_one_letter_code
_entity_poly.pdbx_strand_id
1 'polypeptide(L)'
;YGNILSKDTYEAVTSPLETTDENYTFTDFDEAKRTYYIALNEAYKNFKIKLSKNQPQAIKLNKEFNEYLEKNNHKQRTEEEAVFKILSALHGTEDFRKWDNDTDEWLITGLRDNDAKAKIRYKDIKDTYKNAIEEYQFEQFLTTKQIKENKDFRDKYGFKYSSDILVGCSHCDEWRYRKAFLDDYRMGAFEGDPGKPHQIWDIPVINPRMLFAGDELNLGGQFLREKFQHA
;
A
#
# COMPACT_ATOMS: atom_id res chain seq x y z
N TYR A 1 -3.27 -19.47 8.28
CA TYR A 1 -2.77 -19.51 6.86
C TYR A 1 -1.93 -20.74 6.56
N GLY A 2 -1.75 -21.67 7.50
CA GLY A 2 -0.81 -22.80 7.47
C GLY A 2 -0.88 -23.74 6.26
N ASN A 3 -1.76 -23.47 5.29
CA ASN A 3 -1.87 -24.31 4.10
C ASN A 3 -1.42 -23.61 2.80
N ILE A 4 -1.04 -22.34 2.85
CA ILE A 4 -0.53 -21.61 1.69
C ILE A 4 0.97 -21.28 1.80
N LEU A 5 1.52 -21.29 3.00
CA LEU A 5 2.96 -21.20 3.23
C LEU A 5 3.47 -22.55 3.74
N SER A 6 4.52 -23.09 3.15
CA SER A 6 5.13 -24.35 3.62
C SER A 6 5.90 -24.11 4.92
N LYS A 7 6.02 -25.16 5.74
CA LYS A 7 6.83 -25.09 6.97
C LYS A 7 8.28 -24.79 6.64
N ASP A 8 8.82 -25.44 5.61
CA ASP A 8 10.21 -25.28 5.19
C ASP A 8 10.51 -23.84 4.76
N THR A 9 9.60 -23.22 3.99
CA THR A 9 9.75 -21.80 3.63
C THR A 9 9.64 -20.90 4.85
N TYR A 10 8.68 -21.16 5.74
CA TYR A 10 8.56 -20.38 6.97
C TYR A 10 9.85 -20.44 7.80
N GLU A 11 10.40 -21.63 8.02
CA GLU A 11 11.67 -21.82 8.73
C GLU A 11 12.85 -21.17 7.99
N ALA A 12 12.93 -21.30 6.68
CA ALA A 12 13.99 -20.70 5.87
C ALA A 12 13.98 -19.17 5.90
N VAL A 13 12.79 -18.53 5.96
CA VAL A 13 12.66 -17.07 6.00
C VAL A 13 12.75 -16.49 7.42
N THR A 14 12.44 -17.28 8.46
CA THR A 14 12.51 -16.81 9.85
C THR A 14 13.85 -17.11 10.52
N SER A 15 14.53 -18.19 10.14
CA SER A 15 15.82 -18.59 10.70
C SER A 15 16.90 -17.48 10.67
N PRO A 16 17.06 -16.71 9.57
CA PRO A 16 17.99 -15.58 9.58
C PRO A 16 17.64 -14.47 10.57
N LEU A 17 16.36 -14.36 10.96
CA LEU A 17 15.87 -13.34 11.90
C LEU A 17 16.05 -13.78 13.37
N GLU A 18 16.29 -15.06 13.60
CA GLU A 18 16.53 -15.64 14.93
C GLU A 18 18.00 -15.55 15.37
N THR A 19 18.91 -15.30 14.44
CA THR A 19 20.33 -15.08 14.74
C THR A 19 20.51 -13.71 15.38
N THR A 20 20.39 -13.65 16.69
CA THR A 20 20.84 -12.52 17.49
C THR A 20 22.38 -12.53 17.49
N ASP A 21 23.00 -11.87 16.53
CA ASP A 21 24.37 -11.42 16.73
C ASP A 21 24.31 -10.36 17.84
N GLU A 22 24.95 -10.64 18.98
CA GLU A 22 25.03 -9.70 20.12
C GLU A 22 25.64 -8.34 19.73
N ASN A 23 26.27 -8.26 18.55
CA ASN A 23 26.83 -7.05 17.96
C ASN A 23 25.84 -6.28 17.06
N TYR A 24 24.66 -6.83 16.75
CA TYR A 24 23.64 -6.16 15.96
C TYR A 24 22.88 -5.14 16.81
N THR A 25 23.21 -3.87 16.61
CA THR A 25 22.53 -2.75 17.30
C THR A 25 21.30 -2.23 16.57
N PHE A 26 21.07 -2.66 15.32
CA PHE A 26 19.97 -2.17 14.49
C PHE A 26 19.29 -3.31 13.73
N THR A 27 17.98 -3.16 13.49
CA THR A 27 17.19 -4.08 12.65
C THR A 27 17.63 -3.96 11.20
N ASP A 28 17.95 -5.09 10.56
CA ASP A 28 18.15 -5.15 9.11
C ASP A 28 16.79 -5.13 8.39
N PHE A 29 16.34 -3.92 8.06
CA PHE A 29 15.07 -3.74 7.38
C PHE A 29 15.05 -4.30 5.95
N ASP A 30 16.18 -4.32 5.26
CA ASP A 30 16.26 -4.82 3.88
C ASP A 30 16.12 -6.34 3.87
N GLU A 31 16.79 -7.04 4.79
CA GLU A 31 16.64 -8.48 4.96
C GLU A 31 15.23 -8.85 5.42
N ALA A 32 14.66 -8.15 6.39
CA ALA A 32 13.27 -8.37 6.83
C ALA A 32 12.28 -8.18 5.68
N LYS A 33 12.45 -7.15 4.87
CA LYS A 33 11.63 -6.87 3.69
C LYS A 33 11.77 -7.95 2.62
N ARG A 34 13.01 -8.37 2.33
CA ARG A 34 13.31 -9.45 1.38
C ARG A 34 12.62 -10.76 1.79
N THR A 35 12.77 -11.13 3.05
CA THR A 35 12.20 -12.33 3.66
C THR A 35 10.67 -12.33 3.57
N TYR A 36 10.05 -11.20 3.91
CA TYR A 36 8.61 -11.01 3.80
C TYR A 36 8.10 -11.23 2.37
N TYR A 37 8.75 -10.65 1.37
CA TYR A 37 8.34 -10.83 -0.03
C TYR A 37 8.50 -12.25 -0.53
N ILE A 38 9.53 -12.99 -0.10
CA ILE A 38 9.69 -14.41 -0.44
C ILE A 38 8.49 -15.22 0.08
N ALA A 39 8.13 -15.01 1.35
CA ALA A 39 7.01 -15.72 1.97
C ALA A 39 5.67 -15.40 1.29
N LEU A 40 5.42 -14.12 0.98
CA LEU A 40 4.19 -13.70 0.30
C LEU A 40 4.07 -14.27 -1.11
N ASN A 41 5.13 -14.20 -1.89
CA ASN A 41 5.15 -14.73 -3.25
C ASN A 41 4.88 -16.24 -3.28
N GLU A 42 5.48 -17.00 -2.34
CA GLU A 42 5.17 -18.43 -2.22
C GLU A 42 3.72 -18.66 -1.79
N ALA A 43 3.24 -17.92 -0.80
CA ALA A 43 1.86 -18.04 -0.34
C ALA A 43 0.85 -17.80 -1.48
N TYR A 44 1.09 -16.77 -2.29
CA TYR A 44 0.24 -16.47 -3.46
C TYR A 44 0.31 -17.60 -4.50
N LYS A 45 1.52 -18.06 -4.87
CA LYS A 45 1.70 -19.18 -5.81
C LYS A 45 0.98 -20.44 -5.34
N ASN A 46 1.16 -20.82 -4.08
CA ASN A 46 0.51 -21.98 -3.49
C ASN A 46 -1.02 -21.81 -3.44
N PHE A 47 -1.51 -20.63 -3.14
CA PHE A 47 -2.94 -20.32 -3.23
C PHE A 47 -3.49 -20.57 -4.64
N LYS A 48 -2.83 -20.04 -5.69
CA LYS A 48 -3.24 -20.23 -7.09
C LYS A 48 -3.23 -21.71 -7.50
N ILE A 49 -2.18 -22.46 -7.12
CA ILE A 49 -2.07 -23.89 -7.40
C ILE A 49 -3.19 -24.68 -6.70
N LYS A 50 -3.47 -24.38 -5.43
CA LYS A 50 -4.53 -25.05 -4.68
C LYS A 50 -5.92 -24.70 -5.21
N LEU A 51 -6.11 -23.48 -5.63
CA LEU A 51 -7.36 -23.01 -6.25
C LEU A 51 -7.60 -23.73 -7.59
N SER A 52 -6.59 -23.86 -8.45
CA SER A 52 -6.69 -24.60 -9.71
C SER A 52 -7.02 -26.09 -9.53
N LYS A 53 -6.67 -26.65 -8.38
CA LYS A 53 -7.00 -28.04 -7.98
C LYS A 53 -8.33 -28.14 -7.23
N ASN A 54 -9.12 -27.09 -7.19
CA ASN A 54 -10.42 -27.01 -6.49
C ASN A 54 -10.37 -27.44 -5.01
N GLN A 55 -9.25 -27.17 -4.32
CA GLN A 55 -9.17 -27.50 -2.90
C GLN A 55 -10.15 -26.64 -2.06
N PRO A 56 -10.97 -27.23 -1.18
CA PRO A 56 -12.04 -26.53 -0.48
C PRO A 56 -11.57 -25.28 0.30
N GLN A 57 -10.39 -25.37 0.93
CA GLN A 57 -9.82 -24.26 1.68
C GLN A 57 -9.40 -23.09 0.77
N ALA A 58 -8.85 -23.39 -0.42
CA ALA A 58 -8.49 -22.38 -1.40
C ALA A 58 -9.73 -21.71 -2.01
N ILE A 59 -10.79 -22.48 -2.26
CA ILE A 59 -12.09 -21.96 -2.72
C ILE A 59 -12.66 -21.00 -1.68
N LYS A 60 -12.65 -21.39 -0.39
CA LYS A 60 -13.10 -20.52 0.71
C LYS A 60 -12.28 -19.24 0.76
N LEU A 61 -10.96 -19.33 0.72
CA LEU A 61 -10.06 -18.17 0.76
C LEU A 61 -10.28 -17.26 -0.45
N ASN A 62 -10.50 -17.81 -1.63
CA ASN A 62 -10.82 -17.05 -2.85
C ASN A 62 -12.13 -16.29 -2.73
N LYS A 63 -13.14 -16.91 -2.11
CA LYS A 63 -14.41 -16.22 -1.83
C LYS A 63 -14.19 -15.02 -0.90
N GLU A 64 -13.47 -15.21 0.20
CA GLU A 64 -13.13 -14.13 1.14
C GLU A 64 -12.32 -13.01 0.46
N PHE A 65 -11.39 -13.37 -0.43
CA PHE A 65 -10.59 -12.42 -1.20
C PHE A 65 -11.46 -11.60 -2.16
N ASN A 66 -12.38 -12.22 -2.90
CA ASN A 66 -13.30 -11.49 -3.77
C ASN A 66 -14.22 -10.56 -2.97
N GLU A 67 -14.77 -11.03 -1.85
CA GLU A 67 -15.57 -10.21 -0.95
C GLU A 67 -14.81 -9.01 -0.41
N TYR A 68 -13.50 -9.16 -0.12
CA TYR A 68 -12.63 -8.06 0.27
C TYR A 68 -12.51 -7.01 -0.84
N LEU A 69 -12.26 -7.45 -2.08
CA LEU A 69 -12.11 -6.55 -3.22
C LEU A 69 -13.38 -5.74 -3.53
N GLU A 70 -14.56 -6.31 -3.29
CA GLU A 70 -15.85 -5.64 -3.52
C GLU A 70 -16.22 -4.61 -2.45
N LYS A 71 -15.61 -4.69 -1.26
CA LYS A 71 -15.91 -3.78 -0.15
C LYS A 71 -15.08 -2.50 -0.22
N ASN A 72 -15.68 -1.38 0.19
CA ASN A 72 -14.98 -0.12 0.49
C ASN A 72 -14.00 0.36 -0.59
N ASN A 73 -14.29 0.07 -1.86
CA ASN A 73 -13.43 0.43 -2.98
C ASN A 73 -12.02 -0.20 -2.94
N HIS A 74 -11.84 -1.32 -2.19
CA HIS A 74 -10.52 -1.96 -2.06
C HIS A 74 -9.91 -2.37 -3.41
N LYS A 75 -10.75 -2.84 -4.35
CA LYS A 75 -10.27 -3.23 -5.68
C LYS A 75 -9.58 -2.09 -6.40
N GLN A 76 -10.24 -0.94 -6.49
CA GLN A 76 -9.65 0.22 -7.18
C GLN A 76 -8.41 0.73 -6.45
N ARG A 77 -8.50 0.88 -5.12
CA ARG A 77 -7.40 1.37 -4.30
C ARG A 77 -6.15 0.50 -4.47
N THR A 78 -6.28 -0.81 -4.25
CA THR A 78 -5.15 -1.72 -4.33
C THR A 78 -4.63 -1.93 -5.76
N GLU A 79 -5.47 -1.76 -6.77
CA GLU A 79 -5.07 -1.74 -8.18
C GLU A 79 -4.22 -0.50 -8.48
N GLU A 80 -4.64 0.70 -8.06
CA GLU A 80 -3.88 1.94 -8.22
C GLU A 80 -2.53 1.88 -7.47
N GLU A 81 -2.51 1.34 -6.25
CA GLU A 81 -1.29 1.14 -5.46
C GLU A 81 -0.32 0.15 -6.12
N ALA A 82 -0.84 -0.96 -6.67
CA ALA A 82 -0.03 -1.92 -7.42
C ALA A 82 0.57 -1.30 -8.69
N VAL A 83 -0.22 -0.51 -9.42
CA VAL A 83 0.24 0.22 -10.61
C VAL A 83 1.35 1.20 -10.24
N PHE A 84 1.22 1.93 -9.13
CA PHE A 84 2.29 2.79 -8.62
C PHE A 84 3.58 2.01 -8.35
N LYS A 85 3.52 0.87 -7.67
CA LYS A 85 4.70 0.01 -7.41
C LYS A 85 5.36 -0.48 -8.70
N ILE A 86 4.55 -0.87 -9.69
CA ILE A 86 5.04 -1.31 -11.00
C ILE A 86 5.76 -0.16 -11.71
N LEU A 87 5.15 1.02 -11.76
CA LEU A 87 5.76 2.19 -12.39
C LEU A 87 7.02 2.63 -11.65
N SER A 88 7.01 2.64 -10.32
CA SER A 88 8.21 2.93 -9.52
C SER A 88 9.38 1.98 -9.83
N ALA A 89 9.08 0.70 -10.04
CA ALA A 89 10.09 -0.27 -10.44
C ALA A 89 10.60 -0.04 -11.88
N LEU A 90 9.71 0.31 -12.82
CA LEU A 90 10.07 0.61 -14.21
C LEU A 90 10.94 1.87 -14.32
N HIS A 91 10.64 2.90 -13.51
CA HIS A 91 11.39 4.16 -13.49
C HIS A 91 12.58 4.16 -12.50
N GLY A 92 12.72 3.10 -11.70
CA GLY A 92 13.82 2.95 -10.72
C GLY A 92 13.73 3.90 -9.52
N THR A 93 12.59 4.55 -9.29
CA THR A 93 12.37 5.47 -8.16
C THR A 93 10.90 5.54 -7.78
N GLU A 94 10.61 5.66 -6.47
CA GLU A 94 9.25 5.94 -5.96
C GLU A 94 8.87 7.43 -6.04
N ASP A 95 9.82 8.32 -6.27
CA ASP A 95 9.52 9.74 -6.49
C ASP A 95 9.00 9.94 -7.92
N PHE A 96 7.68 9.89 -8.05
CA PHE A 96 6.99 9.99 -9.34
C PHE A 96 7.26 11.31 -10.08
N ARG A 97 7.69 12.35 -9.39
CA ARG A 97 8.08 13.66 -9.98
C ARG A 97 9.39 13.57 -10.77
N LYS A 98 10.14 12.47 -10.62
CA LYS A 98 11.37 12.16 -11.35
C LYS A 98 11.18 11.15 -12.46
N TRP A 99 9.93 10.71 -12.70
CA TRP A 99 9.65 9.83 -13.81
C TRP A 99 9.79 10.59 -15.14
N ASP A 100 10.37 9.94 -16.13
CA ASP A 100 10.63 10.49 -17.46
C ASP A 100 9.42 10.40 -18.41
N ASN A 101 8.24 10.11 -17.88
CA ASN A 101 7.01 9.95 -18.62
C ASN A 101 5.85 10.70 -17.97
N ASP A 102 5.46 11.84 -18.55
CA ASP A 102 4.36 12.67 -18.05
C ASP A 102 3.05 11.92 -17.92
N THR A 103 2.79 10.93 -18.81
CA THR A 103 1.56 10.13 -18.71
C THR A 103 1.56 9.26 -17.46
N ASP A 104 2.69 8.68 -17.10
CA ASP A 104 2.83 7.85 -15.90
C ASP A 104 2.78 8.73 -14.64
N GLU A 105 3.44 9.89 -14.67
CA GLU A 105 3.42 10.87 -13.57
C GLU A 105 2.00 11.36 -13.25
N TRP A 106 1.17 11.58 -14.25
CA TRP A 106 -0.20 12.08 -14.11
C TRP A 106 -1.29 11.03 -14.31
N LEU A 107 -0.95 9.74 -14.29
CA LEU A 107 -1.82 8.66 -14.76
C LEU A 107 -3.18 8.65 -14.06
N ILE A 108 -3.22 8.63 -12.73
CA ILE A 108 -4.48 8.57 -11.98
C ILE A 108 -5.29 9.87 -12.09
N THR A 109 -4.60 10.99 -12.13
CA THR A 109 -5.25 12.28 -12.41
C THR A 109 -5.88 12.29 -13.80
N GLY A 110 -5.15 11.84 -14.82
CA GLY A 110 -5.64 11.72 -16.19
C GLY A 110 -6.84 10.78 -16.30
N LEU A 111 -6.87 9.67 -15.57
CA LEU A 111 -8.04 8.78 -15.52
C LEU A 111 -9.27 9.50 -14.96
N ARG A 112 -9.12 10.26 -13.88
CA ARG A 112 -10.21 11.06 -13.29
C ARG A 112 -10.70 12.17 -14.22
N ASP A 113 -9.77 12.76 -14.97
CA ASP A 113 -10.06 13.80 -15.98
C ASP A 113 -10.56 13.21 -17.32
N ASN A 114 -10.72 11.88 -17.38
CA ASN A 114 -11.19 11.17 -18.57
C ASN A 114 -10.24 11.22 -19.79
N ASP A 115 -8.93 11.43 -19.55
CA ASP A 115 -7.91 11.51 -20.59
C ASP A 115 -7.72 10.18 -21.33
N ALA A 116 -7.68 10.23 -22.67
CA ALA A 116 -7.59 9.04 -23.51
C ALA A 116 -6.22 8.34 -23.42
N LYS A 117 -5.11 9.10 -23.29
CA LYS A 117 -3.76 8.53 -23.18
C LYS A 117 -3.60 7.81 -21.85
N ALA A 118 -4.08 8.42 -20.76
CA ALA A 118 -4.09 7.81 -19.43
C ALA A 118 -4.88 6.49 -19.43
N LYS A 119 -6.04 6.44 -20.07
CA LYS A 119 -6.85 5.21 -20.17
C LYS A 119 -6.14 4.09 -20.93
N ILE A 120 -5.53 4.43 -22.07
CA ILE A 120 -4.78 3.46 -22.87
C ILE A 120 -3.58 2.93 -22.06
N ARG A 121 -2.81 3.83 -21.44
CA ARG A 121 -1.63 3.47 -20.65
C ARG A 121 -2.00 2.62 -19.44
N TYR A 122 -3.03 2.99 -18.71
CA TYR A 122 -3.52 2.23 -17.55
C TYR A 122 -3.97 0.83 -17.94
N LYS A 123 -4.70 0.71 -19.06
CA LYS A 123 -5.11 -0.58 -19.58
C LYS A 123 -3.91 -1.44 -19.97
N ASP A 124 -2.92 -0.88 -20.65
CA ASP A 124 -1.69 -1.58 -21.06
C ASP A 124 -0.93 -2.14 -19.84
N ILE A 125 -0.76 -1.33 -18.79
CA ILE A 125 -0.13 -1.76 -17.54
C ILE A 125 -0.93 -2.91 -16.90
N LYS A 126 -2.25 -2.79 -16.85
CA LYS A 126 -3.11 -3.83 -16.25
C LYS A 126 -3.07 -5.14 -17.01
N ASP A 127 -3.07 -5.07 -18.34
CA ASP A 127 -3.02 -6.27 -19.18
C ASP A 127 -1.64 -6.94 -19.08
N THR A 128 -0.56 -6.14 -19.07
CA THR A 128 0.83 -6.63 -19.01
C THR A 128 1.17 -7.22 -17.62
N TYR A 129 0.76 -6.55 -16.55
CA TYR A 129 1.15 -6.87 -15.18
C TYR A 129 0.00 -7.45 -14.34
N LYS A 130 -0.99 -8.06 -14.97
CA LYS A 130 -2.19 -8.60 -14.31
C LYS A 130 -1.88 -9.45 -13.09
N ASN A 131 -0.90 -10.36 -13.19
CA ASN A 131 -0.54 -11.26 -12.10
C ASN A 131 0.10 -10.51 -10.92
N ALA A 132 0.96 -9.54 -11.19
CA ALA A 132 1.60 -8.73 -10.14
C ALA A 132 0.56 -7.86 -9.40
N ILE A 133 -0.43 -7.34 -10.12
CA ILE A 133 -1.53 -6.59 -9.52
C ILE A 133 -2.38 -7.50 -8.62
N GLU A 134 -2.76 -8.69 -9.09
CA GLU A 134 -3.54 -9.64 -8.30
C GLU A 134 -2.76 -10.13 -7.07
N GLU A 135 -1.44 -10.36 -7.20
CA GLU A 135 -0.56 -10.74 -6.08
C GLU A 135 -0.54 -9.64 -5.01
N TYR A 136 -0.37 -8.37 -5.41
CA TYR A 136 -0.43 -7.24 -4.49
C TYR A 136 -1.79 -7.12 -3.80
N GLN A 137 -2.88 -7.29 -4.55
CA GLN A 137 -4.23 -7.29 -4.00
C GLN A 137 -4.44 -8.40 -2.96
N PHE A 138 -3.89 -9.57 -3.23
CA PHE A 138 -3.92 -10.71 -2.31
C PHE A 138 -3.08 -10.46 -1.04
N GLU A 139 -1.93 -9.81 -1.18
CA GLU A 139 -1.11 -9.34 -0.06
C GLU A 139 -1.91 -8.40 0.86
N GLN A 140 -2.57 -7.39 0.29
CA GLN A 140 -3.38 -6.44 1.04
C GLN A 140 -4.58 -7.10 1.73
N PHE A 141 -5.19 -8.08 1.07
CA PHE A 141 -6.24 -8.91 1.66
C PHE A 141 -5.73 -9.69 2.88
N LEU A 142 -4.60 -10.38 2.77
CA LEU A 142 -4.02 -11.13 3.89
C LEU A 142 -3.67 -10.21 5.06
N THR A 143 -3.07 -9.06 4.79
CA THR A 143 -2.73 -8.04 5.80
C THR A 143 -3.99 -7.57 6.54
N THR A 144 -5.03 -7.20 5.79
CA THR A 144 -6.32 -6.76 6.37
C THR A 144 -6.96 -7.85 7.22
N LYS A 145 -6.90 -9.10 6.75
CA LYS A 145 -7.42 -10.26 7.48
C LYS A 145 -6.67 -10.48 8.80
N GLN A 146 -5.34 -10.39 8.79
CA GLN A 146 -4.50 -10.53 9.99
C GLN A 146 -4.75 -9.40 10.99
N ILE A 147 -4.88 -8.15 10.53
CA ILE A 147 -5.22 -7.01 11.39
C ILE A 147 -6.56 -7.26 12.10
N LYS A 148 -7.56 -7.73 11.35
CA LYS A 148 -8.87 -8.04 11.93
C LYS A 148 -8.79 -9.17 12.96
N GLU A 149 -8.13 -10.28 12.65
CA GLU A 149 -7.96 -11.41 13.58
C GLU A 149 -7.22 -10.98 14.85
N ASN A 150 -6.21 -10.15 14.72
CA ASN A 150 -5.48 -9.58 15.85
C ASN A 150 -6.38 -8.66 16.70
N LYS A 151 -7.22 -7.84 16.05
CA LYS A 151 -8.20 -7.01 16.74
C LYS A 151 -9.19 -7.87 17.50
N ASP A 152 -9.80 -8.86 16.84
CA ASP A 152 -10.78 -9.78 17.48
C ASP A 152 -10.17 -10.51 18.67
N PHE A 153 -8.90 -10.91 18.58
CA PHE A 153 -8.16 -11.51 19.70
C PHE A 153 -7.98 -10.52 20.86
N ARG A 154 -7.55 -9.30 20.61
CA ARG A 154 -7.36 -8.27 21.64
C ARG A 154 -8.67 -7.91 22.34
N ASP A 155 -9.73 -7.72 21.55
CA ASP A 155 -11.07 -7.39 22.08
C ASP A 155 -11.60 -8.48 23.01
N LYS A 156 -11.33 -9.76 22.69
CA LYS A 156 -11.67 -10.90 23.53
C LYS A 156 -11.03 -10.85 24.94
N TYR A 157 -9.82 -10.28 25.04
CA TYR A 157 -9.10 -10.15 26.30
C TYR A 157 -9.23 -8.75 26.93
N GLY A 158 -10.06 -7.88 26.39
CA GLY A 158 -10.32 -6.54 26.93
C GLY A 158 -9.16 -5.56 26.76
N PHE A 159 -8.20 -5.84 25.87
CA PHE A 159 -7.10 -4.91 25.59
C PHE A 159 -7.60 -3.72 24.77
N LYS A 160 -7.36 -2.53 25.31
CA LYS A 160 -7.53 -1.28 24.54
C LYS A 160 -6.23 -1.00 23.80
N TYR A 161 -6.36 -0.67 22.53
CA TYR A 161 -5.24 -0.31 21.66
C TYR A 161 -5.40 1.12 21.18
N SER A 162 -4.31 1.86 21.18
CA SER A 162 -4.20 3.16 20.55
C SER A 162 -3.07 3.07 19.52
N SER A 163 -3.30 3.52 18.32
CA SER A 163 -2.25 3.66 17.32
C SER A 163 -2.09 5.13 16.93
N ASP A 164 -0.86 5.51 16.64
CA ASP A 164 -0.58 6.82 16.10
C ASP A 164 -0.94 6.87 14.63
N ILE A 165 -1.51 8.00 14.20
CA ILE A 165 -1.71 8.29 12.79
C ILE A 165 -0.50 9.08 12.32
N LEU A 166 0.20 8.55 11.33
CA LEU A 166 1.34 9.24 10.72
C LEU A 166 0.88 10.58 10.13
N VAL A 167 1.57 11.64 10.53
CA VAL A 167 1.48 12.94 9.86
C VAL A 167 2.15 12.80 8.51
N GLY A 168 1.39 13.02 7.43
CA GLY A 168 1.90 12.91 6.08
C GLY A 168 1.30 11.77 5.28
N CYS A 169 1.85 11.55 4.11
CA CYS A 169 1.42 10.52 3.17
C CYS A 169 2.63 9.99 2.39
N SER A 170 2.46 8.83 1.79
CA SER A 170 3.45 8.22 0.90
C SER A 170 3.47 8.93 -0.47
N HIS A 171 4.53 8.71 -1.25
CA HIS A 171 4.55 9.12 -2.67
C HIS A 171 3.40 8.49 -3.46
N CYS A 172 3.00 7.27 -3.11
CA CYS A 172 1.83 6.62 -3.71
C CYS A 172 0.54 7.38 -3.42
N ASP A 173 0.32 7.81 -2.18
CA ASP A 173 -0.85 8.61 -1.82
C ASP A 173 -0.86 9.95 -2.55
N GLU A 174 0.29 10.65 -2.57
CA GLU A 174 0.43 11.92 -3.29
C GLU A 174 0.16 11.73 -4.79
N TRP A 175 0.71 10.71 -5.43
CA TRP A 175 0.47 10.41 -6.82
C TRP A 175 -1.00 10.09 -7.13
N ARG A 176 -1.65 9.28 -6.27
CA ARG A 176 -3.07 8.93 -6.41
C ARG A 176 -3.99 10.13 -6.22
N TYR A 177 -3.67 11.02 -5.31
CA TYR A 177 -4.49 12.16 -4.92
C TYR A 177 -3.85 13.51 -5.28
N ARG A 178 -3.01 13.57 -6.29
CA ARG A 178 -2.17 14.73 -6.61
C ARG A 178 -2.90 16.07 -6.54
N LYS A 179 -4.08 16.21 -7.16
CA LYS A 179 -4.88 17.45 -7.13
C LYS A 179 -5.43 17.81 -5.74
N ALA A 180 -5.33 16.91 -4.78
CA ALA A 180 -5.73 17.20 -3.39
C ALA A 180 -4.68 17.97 -2.61
N PHE A 181 -3.46 18.11 -3.14
CA PHE A 181 -2.34 18.78 -2.49
C PHE A 181 -1.98 20.09 -3.18
N LEU A 182 -1.25 20.94 -2.44
CA LEU A 182 -0.65 22.16 -2.99
C LEU A 182 0.70 21.83 -3.63
N ASP A 183 0.91 22.16 -4.90
CA ASP A 183 2.08 21.77 -5.66
C ASP A 183 3.40 22.31 -5.08
N ASP A 184 3.42 23.58 -4.65
CA ASP A 184 4.63 24.30 -4.24
C ASP A 184 4.84 24.32 -2.71
N TYR A 185 4.05 23.55 -1.95
CA TYR A 185 4.11 23.58 -0.49
C TYR A 185 4.49 22.21 0.07
N ARG A 186 5.41 22.27 1.02
CA ARG A 186 5.79 21.09 1.82
C ARG A 186 5.69 21.42 3.30
N MET A 187 5.34 20.41 4.09
CA MET A 187 5.34 20.53 5.55
C MET A 187 6.77 20.65 6.06
N GLY A 188 6.92 21.30 7.19
CA GLY A 188 8.20 21.46 7.83
C GLY A 188 8.07 22.05 9.23
N ALA A 189 9.18 22.20 9.93
CA ALA A 189 9.26 22.87 11.21
C ALA A 189 10.12 24.13 11.08
N PHE A 190 9.64 25.21 11.68
CA PHE A 190 10.44 26.42 11.83
C PHE A 190 11.62 26.17 12.77
N GLU A 191 12.59 27.08 12.75
CA GLU A 191 13.65 27.18 13.72
C GLU A 191 13.06 27.24 15.13
N GLY A 192 13.07 26.11 15.84
CA GLY A 192 12.48 26.02 17.18
C GLY A 192 13.41 26.59 18.25
N ASP A 193 14.72 26.50 18.02
CA ASP A 193 15.77 27.07 18.87
C ASP A 193 16.68 27.96 18.01
N PRO A 194 17.16 29.11 18.54
CA PRO A 194 18.09 29.96 17.81
C PRO A 194 19.33 29.18 17.32
N GLY A 195 19.57 29.23 16.01
CA GLY A 195 20.70 28.57 15.38
C GLY A 195 20.46 27.15 14.88
N LYS A 196 19.25 26.59 15.01
CA LYS A 196 18.88 25.35 14.32
C LYS A 196 18.21 25.69 12.99
N PRO A 197 18.65 25.09 11.87
CA PRO A 197 18.02 25.32 10.58
C PRO A 197 16.57 24.83 10.60
N HIS A 198 15.67 25.52 9.90
CA HIS A 198 14.34 24.98 9.67
C HIS A 198 14.42 23.67 8.87
N GLN A 199 13.50 22.79 9.19
CA GLN A 199 13.39 21.50 8.53
C GLN A 199 12.30 21.58 7.46
N ILE A 200 12.62 21.10 6.26
CA ILE A 200 11.63 20.84 5.21
C ILE A 200 11.46 19.32 5.16
N TRP A 201 10.26 18.88 5.42
CA TRP A 201 9.90 17.47 5.27
C TRP A 201 9.30 17.29 3.88
N ASP A 202 9.63 16.25 3.16
CA ASP A 202 9.04 16.00 1.81
C ASP A 202 7.59 15.49 1.92
N ILE A 203 6.79 16.16 2.72
CA ILE A 203 5.38 15.85 2.97
C ILE A 203 4.53 16.90 2.30
N PRO A 204 3.63 16.55 1.37
CA PRO A 204 2.76 17.49 0.69
C PRO A 204 1.71 18.07 1.65
N VAL A 205 1.31 19.30 1.38
CA VAL A 205 0.27 20.00 2.14
C VAL A 205 -1.07 19.85 1.44
N ILE A 206 -2.09 19.38 2.18
CA ILE A 206 -3.45 19.25 1.63
C ILE A 206 -3.96 20.65 1.28
N ASN A 207 -4.53 20.78 0.08
CA ASN A 207 -5.22 21.99 -0.36
C ASN A 207 -6.58 22.08 0.36
N PRO A 208 -6.82 23.07 1.23
CA PRO A 208 -8.07 23.17 1.98
C PRO A 208 -9.31 23.29 1.08
N ARG A 209 -9.15 23.87 -0.13
CA ARG A 209 -10.24 24.01 -1.11
C ARG A 209 -10.66 22.68 -1.71
N MET A 210 -9.84 21.65 -1.55
CA MET A 210 -10.10 20.30 -2.06
C MET A 210 -10.70 19.38 -0.98
N LEU A 211 -11.04 19.88 0.22
CA LEU A 211 -11.64 19.06 1.27
C LEU A 211 -13.12 18.81 1.00
N PHE A 212 -13.86 19.82 0.59
CA PHE A 212 -15.31 19.74 0.36
C PHE A 212 -15.70 20.39 -0.96
N ALA A 213 -16.78 19.86 -1.56
CA ALA A 213 -17.52 20.47 -2.67
C ALA A 213 -18.97 20.62 -2.22
N GLY A 214 -19.32 21.76 -1.64
CA GLY A 214 -20.56 21.92 -0.88
C GLY A 214 -20.53 21.07 0.39
N ASP A 215 -21.55 20.23 0.58
CA ASP A 215 -21.66 19.31 1.72
C ASP A 215 -20.98 17.94 1.49
N GLU A 216 -20.44 17.70 0.29
CA GLU A 216 -19.80 16.43 -0.06
C GLU A 216 -18.27 16.49 0.07
N LEU A 217 -17.66 15.33 0.32
CA LEU A 217 -16.21 15.21 0.33
C LEU A 217 -15.66 15.35 -1.09
N ASN A 218 -14.80 16.35 -1.28
CA ASN A 218 -13.98 16.48 -2.48
C ASN A 218 -12.73 15.57 -2.37
N LEU A 219 -11.83 15.63 -3.32
CA LEU A 219 -10.67 14.73 -3.46
C LEU A 219 -9.80 14.69 -2.19
N GLY A 220 -9.52 15.83 -1.56
CA GLY A 220 -8.77 15.90 -0.30
C GLY A 220 -9.52 15.28 0.88
N GLY A 221 -10.83 15.48 0.95
CA GLY A 221 -11.68 14.85 1.95
C GLY A 221 -11.80 13.34 1.75
N GLN A 222 -11.84 12.87 0.50
CA GLN A 222 -11.82 11.45 0.17
C GLN A 222 -10.50 10.80 0.59
N PHE A 223 -9.36 11.46 0.32
CA PHE A 223 -8.05 11.03 0.78
C PHE A 223 -8.00 10.86 2.31
N LEU A 224 -8.43 11.87 3.06
CA LEU A 224 -8.44 11.79 4.51
C LEU A 224 -9.35 10.66 5.01
N ARG A 225 -10.55 10.52 4.44
CA ARG A 225 -11.45 9.42 4.79
C ARG A 225 -10.80 8.06 4.58
N GLU A 226 -10.15 7.84 3.42
CA GLU A 226 -9.43 6.60 3.14
C GLU A 226 -8.34 6.34 4.18
N LYS A 227 -7.54 7.36 4.50
CA LYS A 227 -6.45 7.26 5.49
C LYS A 227 -6.96 6.89 6.89
N PHE A 228 -8.07 7.48 7.34
CA PHE A 228 -8.67 7.17 8.64
C PHE A 228 -9.41 5.83 8.70
N GLN A 229 -9.89 5.33 7.58
CA GLN A 229 -10.54 4.00 7.54
C GLN A 229 -9.55 2.85 7.67
N HIS A 230 -8.27 3.08 7.42
CA HIS A 230 -7.20 2.08 7.48
C HIS A 230 -6.26 2.27 8.68
N ALA A 231 -6.46 3.29 9.50
CA ALA A 231 -5.80 3.47 10.80
C ALA A 231 -6.57 2.74 11.90
#